data_e423edfb36d3a6d2c99f3823769cdab8
#
_entry.id   e423edfb36d3a6d2c99f3823769cdab8
#
_cell.length_a   1.000
_cell.length_b   1.000
_cell.length_c   1.000
_cell.angle_alpha   90.00
_cell.angle_beta   90.00
_cell.angle_gamma   90.00
#
_symmetry.space_group_name_H-M   'P 1'
#
loop_
_entity.id
_entity.type
_entity.pdbx_description
1 polymer ?
#
loop_
_entity_poly.entity_id
_entity_poly.type
_entity_poly.pdbx_seq_one_letter_code
_entity_poly.pdbx_strand_id
1 'polypeptide(L)' 'MKTVKEVSRITGVSVRTLHHYDAIGLLKPTAVTEAGYRLYDDAALERMQSILFFRELQFPLKDIKRILDCLLYTSPSPRD' A
#
# COMPACT_ATOMS: atom_id res chain seq x y z
N MET A 1 -12.67 6.00 -5.25
CA MET A 1 -11.62 5.61 -4.29
C MET A 1 -12.23 4.98 -3.06
N LYS A 2 -11.47 4.14 -2.39
CA LYS A 2 -11.97 3.48 -1.19
C LYS A 2 -11.37 4.11 0.05
N THR A 3 -12.17 4.16 1.12
CA THR A 3 -11.68 4.68 2.39
C THR A 3 -10.81 3.62 3.08
N VAL A 4 -10.08 4.06 4.10
CA VAL A 4 -9.23 3.14 4.86
C VAL A 4 -10.06 2.02 5.49
N LYS A 5 -11.29 2.31 5.90
CA LYS A 5 -12.16 1.30 6.47
C LYS A 5 -12.55 0.26 5.42
N GLU A 6 -12.82 0.70 4.22
CA GLU A 6 -13.18 -0.21 3.14
C GLU A 6 -12.00 -1.09 2.77
N VAL A 7 -10.83 -0.51 2.68
CA VAL A 7 -9.62 -1.27 2.40
C VAL A 7 -9.38 -2.31 3.49
N SER A 8 -9.56 -1.92 4.74
CA SER A 8 -9.42 -2.83 5.86
C SER A 8 -10.37 -4.02 5.73
N ARG A 9 -11.61 -3.74 5.35
CA ARG A 9 -12.61 -4.78 5.21
C ARG A 9 -12.27 -5.73 4.07
N ILE A 10 -11.85 -5.19 2.94
CA ILE A 10 -11.55 -5.99 1.76
C ILE A 10 -10.33 -6.87 1.98
N THR A 11 -9.31 -6.31 2.59
CA THR A 11 -8.03 -7.01 2.72
C THR A 11 -7.89 -7.80 4.00
N GLY A 12 -8.73 -7.53 4.98
CA GLY A 12 -8.60 -8.18 6.28
C GLY A 12 -7.51 -7.59 7.15
N VAL A 13 -6.90 -6.50 6.72
CA VAL A 13 -5.83 -5.83 7.47
C VAL A 13 -6.46 -4.74 8.32
N SER A 14 -6.08 -4.62 9.58
CA SER A 14 -6.68 -3.64 10.46
C SER A 14 -6.35 -2.21 10.02
N VAL A 15 -7.21 -1.27 10.36
CA VAL A 15 -6.97 0.13 10.07
C VAL A 15 -5.66 0.60 10.68
N ARG A 16 -5.38 0.12 11.88
CA ARG A 16 -4.14 0.46 12.57
C ARG A 16 -2.92 0.03 11.76
N THR A 17 -2.98 -1.17 11.19
CA THR A 17 -1.88 -1.67 10.36
C THR A 17 -1.73 -0.83 9.10
N LEU A 18 -2.85 -0.40 8.52
CA LEU A 18 -2.79 0.47 7.34
C LEU A 18 -2.15 1.81 7.68
N HIS A 19 -2.43 2.35 8.87
CA HIS A 19 -1.77 3.58 9.32
C HIS A 19 -0.27 3.35 9.51
N HIS A 20 0.11 2.19 9.99
CA HIS A 20 1.51 1.84 10.15
C HIS A 20 2.21 1.80 8.79
N TYR A 21 1.55 1.19 7.80
CA TYR A 21 2.11 1.12 6.44
C TYR A 21 2.31 2.51 5.86
N ASP A 22 1.39 3.43 6.14
CA ASP A 22 1.55 4.81 5.71
C ASP A 22 2.76 5.45 6.39
N ALA A 23 2.90 5.22 7.69
CA ALA A 23 3.98 5.83 8.47
C ALA A 23 5.36 5.40 7.98
N ILE A 24 5.51 4.14 7.58
CA ILE A 24 6.80 3.65 7.10
C ILE A 24 6.97 3.83 5.60
N GLY A 25 5.95 4.36 4.92
CA GLY A 25 6.03 4.60 3.49
C GLY A 25 5.81 3.37 2.63
N LEU A 26 5.29 2.29 3.21
CA LEU A 26 5.04 1.07 2.47
C LEU A 26 3.80 1.17 1.61
N LEU A 27 2.73 1.72 2.15
CA LEU A 27 1.49 1.92 1.43
C LEU A 27 0.90 3.27 1.83
N LYS A 28 1.03 4.24 0.97
CA LYS A 28 0.51 5.58 1.25
C LYS A 28 -0.85 5.76 0.60
N PRO A 29 -1.73 6.53 1.21
CA PRO A 29 -3.02 6.80 0.59
C PRO A 29 -2.82 7.67 -0.64
N THR A 30 -3.73 7.52 -1.61
CA THR A 30 -3.69 8.32 -2.81
C THR A 30 -4.05 9.77 -2.50
N ALA A 31 -4.98 9.96 -1.58
CA ALA A 31 -5.45 11.29 -1.19
C ALA A 31 -5.93 11.25 0.25
N VAL A 32 -6.05 12.44 0.85
CA VAL A 32 -6.61 12.59 2.19
C VAL A 32 -7.66 13.68 2.09
N THR A 33 -8.85 13.41 2.61
CA THR A 33 -9.93 14.40 2.57
C THR A 33 -9.69 15.51 3.58
N GLU A 34 -10.46 16.56 3.47
CA GLU A 34 -10.38 17.67 4.43
C GLU A 34 -10.68 17.21 5.85
N ALA A 35 -11.50 16.17 5.97
CA ALA A 35 -11.83 15.62 7.29
C ALA A 35 -10.74 14.69 7.83
N GLY A 36 -9.70 14.46 7.04
CA GLY A 36 -8.61 13.61 7.49
C GLY A 36 -8.77 12.16 7.14
N TYR A 37 -9.73 11.79 6.30
CA TYR A 37 -9.91 10.42 5.89
C TYR A 37 -8.97 10.08 4.76
N ARG A 38 -8.33 8.92 4.86
CA ARG A 38 -7.43 8.44 3.83
C ARG A 38 -8.22 7.72 2.75
N LEU A 39 -7.87 7.99 1.50
CA LEU A 39 -8.52 7.37 0.34
C LEU A 39 -7.48 6.62 -0.47
N TYR A 40 -7.88 5.47 -0.99
CA TYR A 40 -6.98 4.60 -1.75
C TYR A 40 -7.59 4.32 -3.11
N ASP A 41 -6.81 4.50 -4.17
CA ASP A 41 -7.28 4.21 -5.52
C ASP A 41 -6.90 2.80 -5.93
N ASP A 42 -7.17 2.44 -7.19
CA ASP A 42 -6.91 1.09 -7.66
C ASP A 42 -5.42 0.75 -7.61
N ALA A 43 -4.56 1.71 -7.90
CA ALA A 43 -3.12 1.48 -7.85
C ALA A 43 -2.68 1.18 -6.42
N ALA A 44 -3.24 1.90 -5.45
CA ALA A 44 -2.92 1.64 -4.05
C ALA A 44 -3.41 0.26 -3.63
N LEU A 45 -4.58 -0.15 -4.13
CA LEU A 45 -5.10 -1.47 -3.82
C LEU A 45 -4.25 -2.58 -4.43
N GLU A 46 -3.74 -2.37 -5.63
CA GLU A 46 -2.84 -3.33 -6.25
C GLU A 46 -1.57 -3.50 -5.44
N ARG A 47 -1.02 -2.38 -4.98
CA ARG A 47 0.17 -2.44 -4.13
C ARG A 47 -0.14 -3.18 -2.83
N MET A 48 -1.33 -2.95 -2.27
CA MET A 48 -1.75 -3.65 -1.06
C MET A 48 -1.83 -5.15 -1.30
N GLN A 49 -2.35 -5.58 -2.44
CA GLN A 49 -2.40 -7.00 -2.75
C GLN A 49 -1.00 -7.60 -2.83
N SER A 50 -0.06 -6.88 -3.42
CA SER A 50 1.32 -7.34 -3.47
C SER A 50 1.92 -7.45 -2.08
N ILE A 51 1.63 -6.48 -1.21
CA ILE A 51 2.11 -6.52 0.16
C ILE A 51 1.60 -7.76 0.87
N LEU A 52 0.31 -8.06 0.72
CA LEU A 52 -0.27 -9.23 1.36
C LEU A 52 0.34 -10.52 0.83
N PHE A 53 0.58 -10.58 -0.47
CA PHE A 53 1.20 -11.74 -1.07
C PHE A 53 2.59 -12.00 -0.48
N PHE A 54 3.41 -10.96 -0.40
CA PHE A 54 4.76 -11.12 0.15
C PHE A 54 4.73 -11.42 1.63
N ARG A 55 3.73 -10.87 2.35
CA ARG A 55 3.60 -11.19 3.77
C ARG A 55 3.28 -12.65 4.00
N GLU A 56 2.47 -13.23 3.12
CA GLU A 56 2.18 -14.65 3.21
C GLU A 56 3.44 -15.49 2.98
N LEU A 57 4.37 -14.97 2.20
CA LEU A 57 5.66 -15.62 1.99
C LEU A 57 6.64 -15.31 3.12
N GLN A 58 6.17 -14.58 4.13
CA GLN A 58 6.94 -14.26 5.33
C GLN A 58 8.11 -13.31 5.08
N PHE A 59 7.96 -12.44 4.09
CA PHE A 59 8.94 -11.39 3.86
C PHE A 59 8.78 -10.30 4.89
N PRO A 60 9.87 -9.75 5.43
CA PRO A 60 9.76 -8.62 6.34
C PRO A 60 9.28 -7.38 5.59
N LEU A 61 8.63 -6.47 6.30
CA LEU A 61 8.05 -5.30 5.67
C LEU A 61 9.09 -4.45 4.95
N LYS A 62 10.27 -4.35 5.48
CA LYS A 62 11.31 -3.55 4.84
C LYS A 62 11.71 -4.14 3.49
N ASP A 63 11.72 -5.46 3.38
CA ASP A 63 12.04 -6.12 2.12
C ASP A 63 10.90 -5.94 1.12
N ILE A 64 9.67 -6.04 1.59
CA ILE A 64 8.51 -5.82 0.74
C ILE A 64 8.55 -4.40 0.17
N LYS A 65 8.81 -3.42 1.00
CA LYS A 65 8.89 -2.04 0.55
C LYS A 65 9.95 -1.86 -0.51
N ARG A 66 11.10 -2.47 -0.29
CA ARG A 66 12.22 -2.39 -1.21
C ARG A 66 11.86 -3.01 -2.56
N ILE A 67 11.25 -4.19 -2.52
CA ILE A 67 10.85 -4.88 -3.74
C ILE A 67 9.83 -4.05 -4.51
N LEU A 68 8.81 -3.54 -3.83
CA LEU A 68 7.76 -2.79 -4.50
C LEU A 68 8.26 -1.46 -5.03
N ASP A 69 9.11 -0.79 -4.30
CA ASP A 69 9.68 0.46 -4.77
C ASP A 69 10.55 0.24 -6.00
N CYS A 70 11.26 -0.86 -6.02
CA CYS A 70 12.09 -1.21 -7.16
C CYS A 70 11.24 -1.51 -8.39
N LEU A 71 10.17 -2.27 -8.22
CA LEU A 71 9.28 -2.59 -9.32
C LEU A 71 8.61 -1.33 -9.86
N LEU A 72 8.17 -0.47 -8.96
CA LEU A 72 7.52 0.75 -9.36
C LEU A 72 8.46 1.65 -10.12
N TYR A 73 9.71 1.66 -9.72
CA TYR A 73 10.70 2.47 -10.35
C TYR A 73 11.01 1.98 -11.75
N THR A 74 11.08 0.67 -11.94
CA THR A 74 11.45 0.15 -13.23
C THR A 74 10.30 0.18 -14.20
N SER A 75 9.10 0.14 -13.70
CA SER A 75 7.95 0.02 -14.55
C SER A 75 7.81 1.14 -15.55
N PRO A 76 7.85 2.37 -15.17
CA PRO A 76 7.62 3.42 -16.10
C PRO A 76 8.79 3.80 -16.90
N SER A 77 9.89 3.47 -16.52
CA SER A 77 10.98 4.02 -17.08
C SER A 77 11.38 3.50 -18.25
N PRO A 78 11.28 4.06 -19.07
CA PRO A 78 11.97 3.75 -20.19
C PRO A 78 13.19 4.49 -20.10
N ARG A 79 13.54 4.75 -19.51
CA ARG A 79 14.43 5.22 -19.48
C ARG A 79 15.29 5.00 -19.72
N ASP A 80 15.18 4.80 -19.70
CA ASP A 80 15.75 4.60 -19.96
C ASP A 80 16.02 4.65 -20.36
#